data_664ef720984144db9af142281618b9df
#
_entry.id   664ef720984144db9af142281618b9df
#
_cell.length_a   1.000
_cell.length_b   1.000
_cell.length_c   1.000
_cell.angle_alpha   90.00
_cell.angle_beta   90.00
_cell.angle_gamma   90.00
#
_symmetry.space_group_name_H-M   'P 1'
#
loop_
_entity.id
_entity.type
_entity.pdbx_description
1 polymer ?
#
loop_
_entity_poly.entity_id
_entity_poly.type
_entity_poly.pdbx_seq_one_letter_code
_entity_poly.pdbx_strand_id
1 'polypeptide(L)'
;MRQRLINKTVQPQETLLTAGRMAARNAVVTESVSLPSLLFDSTLSKEDWIEGLKHHSKTLTNLLLNDQIKDFDTYLESEFGSGVSEFKKGITEIDYKPVLQDLLQTAILIEHSTIPPYLTALYSIKDGTNALASQIIRSVAVEEMLHLIMVCNVLNAIDIQPSVNKQENYPTYPMKLPMNVDFYVGLETFSSNSIATFIAIESPSQPLVKAPKYDHEANTSALYSQRTAVLENNFWTLENMKAFIMENVHTIGEYYDVLFFYIVVFQIIAYYKEHGKLPKTFEELNTGGIFTGDSKKQIRPEQYYGSGGKLHSVEALAGVIAVFQEIKGQGEGADDSIFDVDPSQFEEGVELAHYFRFKEVFHEHFYLGGNYEPFMDENGMMPVTTPPTGKDLPVDWNAAYPMKPNPKMADYQENEALHTQAVEFNKTYRRLLDAIQSAVEGNHRELEKSIMYMYALKEQAVNLMKQPLDAQTNAGPTFEYINL
;
A
#
# COMPACT_ATOMS: atom_id res chain seq x y z
N MET A 1 2.15 40.03 1.62
CA MET A 1 0.67 40.15 1.54
C MET A 1 -0.06 38.80 1.70
N ARG A 2 0.68 37.70 1.96
CA ARG A 2 0.13 36.32 2.19
C ARG A 2 -0.08 35.93 3.65
N GLN A 3 0.42 36.68 4.61
CA GLN A 3 0.33 36.35 6.06
C GLN A 3 -1.00 36.67 6.76
N ARG A 4 -2.03 37.15 6.05
CA ARG A 4 -3.32 37.56 6.68
C ARG A 4 -4.50 36.60 6.47
N LEU A 5 -4.31 35.43 5.83
CA LEU A 5 -5.41 34.50 5.58
C LEU A 5 -5.42 33.25 6.49
N ILE A 6 -4.40 33.06 7.34
CA ILE A 6 -4.26 31.85 8.20
C ILE A 6 -5.02 31.95 9.52
N ASN A 7 -5.60 33.10 9.86
CA ASN A 7 -6.32 33.28 11.16
C ASN A 7 -7.85 33.33 11.03
N LYS A 8 -8.46 32.57 10.15
CA LYS A 8 -9.87 32.20 10.32
C LYS A 8 -9.91 30.78 10.88
N THR A 9 -9.99 30.70 12.21
CA THR A 9 -10.46 29.54 12.95
C THR A 9 -11.70 28.99 12.28
N VAL A 10 -11.55 27.88 11.56
CA VAL A 10 -12.69 27.04 11.17
C VAL A 10 -13.16 26.40 12.48
N GLN A 11 -14.24 26.88 13.00
CA GLN A 11 -14.98 26.15 14.03
C GLN A 11 -15.57 24.91 13.36
N PRO A 12 -15.43 23.71 13.94
CA PRO A 12 -16.02 22.51 13.36
C PRO A 12 -17.54 22.65 13.37
N GLN A 13 -18.16 22.58 12.21
CA GLN A 13 -19.61 22.32 12.11
C GLN A 13 -19.85 20.81 12.32
N GLU A 14 -19.58 20.35 13.53
CA GLU A 14 -19.72 18.93 13.90
C GLU A 14 -21.16 18.40 13.97
N THR A 15 -22.17 19.25 13.83
CA THR A 15 -23.54 18.85 14.24
C THR A 15 -24.51 18.53 13.10
N LEU A 16 -24.16 18.74 11.84
CA LEU A 16 -25.04 18.44 10.70
C LEU A 16 -24.63 17.24 9.84
N LEU A 17 -23.37 16.83 9.90
CA LEU A 17 -22.84 15.71 9.11
C LEU A 17 -23.20 14.31 9.68
N THR A 18 -23.39 14.23 11.01
CA THR A 18 -23.77 12.97 11.68
C THR A 18 -25.19 12.50 11.41
N ALA A 19 -26.14 13.39 11.19
CA ALA A 19 -27.53 13.03 10.92
C ALA A 19 -27.76 12.49 9.51
N GLY A 20 -27.01 12.96 8.50
CA GLY A 20 -27.10 12.47 7.11
C GLY A 20 -26.46 11.09 6.93
N ARG A 21 -25.37 10.80 7.67
CA ARG A 21 -24.67 9.50 7.62
C ARG A 21 -25.48 8.35 8.23
N MET A 22 -26.36 8.61 9.20
CA MET A 22 -27.24 7.58 9.79
C MET A 22 -28.43 7.21 8.90
N ALA A 23 -28.90 8.08 8.03
CA ALA A 23 -30.07 7.83 7.18
C ALA A 23 -29.77 6.93 5.97
N ALA A 24 -28.53 6.92 5.45
CA ALA A 24 -28.12 6.08 4.34
C ALA A 24 -27.82 4.61 4.74
N ARG A 25 -27.69 4.31 6.04
CA ARG A 25 -27.38 2.96 6.56
C ARG A 25 -28.59 2.03 6.70
N ASN A 26 -29.80 2.46 6.38
CA ASN A 26 -31.04 1.63 6.50
C ASN A 26 -31.45 0.90 5.21
N ALA A 27 -30.53 0.64 4.28
CA ALA A 27 -30.81 -0.19 3.12
C ALA A 27 -30.38 -1.63 3.41
N VAL A 28 -31.40 -2.48 3.65
CA VAL A 28 -31.36 -3.95 3.65
C VAL A 28 -30.20 -4.54 4.47
N VAL A 29 -30.40 -4.71 5.76
CA VAL A 29 -29.63 -5.63 6.59
C VAL A 29 -30.01 -7.04 6.13
N THR A 30 -29.28 -7.60 5.17
CA THR A 30 -29.07 -9.06 5.14
C THR A 30 -28.38 -9.37 6.46
N GLU A 31 -28.92 -10.30 7.26
CA GLU A 31 -28.26 -10.73 8.49
C GLU A 31 -26.83 -11.13 8.14
N SER A 32 -25.88 -10.27 8.48
CA SER A 32 -24.47 -10.57 8.23
C SER A 32 -24.05 -11.73 9.12
N VAL A 33 -23.26 -12.65 8.57
CA VAL A 33 -22.64 -13.73 9.35
C VAL A 33 -21.92 -13.12 10.54
N SER A 34 -22.19 -13.59 11.75
CA SER A 34 -21.50 -13.07 12.94
C SER A 34 -20.00 -13.39 12.90
N LEU A 35 -19.17 -12.55 13.52
CA LEU A 35 -17.73 -12.76 13.53
C LEU A 35 -17.34 -14.13 14.12
N PRO A 36 -17.93 -14.64 15.23
CA PRO A 36 -17.66 -16.00 15.70
C PRO A 36 -18.05 -17.08 14.69
N SER A 37 -19.18 -16.94 13.99
CA SER A 37 -19.58 -17.89 12.94
C SER A 37 -18.62 -17.87 11.78
N LEU A 38 -18.23 -16.68 11.32
CA LEU A 38 -17.22 -16.52 10.27
C LEU A 38 -15.90 -17.25 10.63
N LEU A 39 -15.52 -17.22 11.91
CA LEU A 39 -14.26 -17.78 12.38
C LEU A 39 -14.31 -19.31 12.59
N PHE A 40 -15.45 -19.86 13.01
CA PHE A 40 -15.50 -21.22 13.56
C PHE A 40 -16.62 -22.11 13.02
N ASP A 41 -17.56 -21.58 12.21
CA ASP A 41 -18.62 -22.39 11.63
C ASP A 41 -18.18 -23.02 10.30
N SER A 42 -17.77 -24.28 10.37
CA SER A 42 -17.36 -25.07 9.20
C SER A 42 -18.52 -25.42 8.25
N THR A 43 -19.76 -25.05 8.58
CA THR A 43 -20.93 -25.30 7.73
C THR A 43 -21.30 -24.11 6.86
N LEU A 44 -20.64 -22.96 7.01
CA LEU A 44 -20.84 -21.79 6.16
C LEU A 44 -20.57 -22.12 4.69
N SER A 45 -21.43 -21.59 3.80
CA SER A 45 -21.13 -21.64 2.39
C SER A 45 -19.92 -20.76 2.03
N LYS A 46 -19.30 -21.02 0.87
CA LYS A 46 -18.20 -20.17 0.38
C LYS A 46 -18.67 -18.72 0.21
N GLU A 47 -19.85 -18.53 -0.30
CA GLU A 47 -20.48 -17.23 -0.55
C GLU A 47 -20.70 -16.45 0.76
N ASP A 48 -21.27 -17.09 1.78
CA ASP A 48 -21.50 -16.48 3.09
C ASP A 48 -20.18 -16.10 3.78
N TRP A 49 -19.15 -16.95 3.64
CA TRP A 49 -17.82 -16.67 4.18
C TRP A 49 -17.18 -15.46 3.48
N ILE A 50 -17.26 -15.36 2.14
CA ILE A 50 -16.71 -14.25 1.38
C ILE A 50 -17.37 -12.93 1.79
N GLU A 51 -18.71 -12.91 1.83
CA GLU A 51 -19.47 -11.71 2.19
C GLU A 51 -19.22 -11.32 3.65
N GLY A 52 -19.16 -12.31 4.56
CA GLY A 52 -18.82 -12.08 5.97
C GLY A 52 -17.42 -11.48 6.14
N LEU A 53 -16.42 -12.01 5.46
CA LEU A 53 -15.04 -11.48 5.54
C LEU A 53 -14.96 -10.04 5.01
N LYS A 54 -15.58 -9.75 3.86
CA LYS A 54 -15.65 -8.37 3.33
C LYS A 54 -16.34 -7.42 4.30
N HIS A 55 -17.48 -7.84 4.86
CA HIS A 55 -18.24 -7.04 5.81
C HIS A 55 -17.42 -6.70 7.05
N HIS A 56 -16.86 -7.71 7.72
CA HIS A 56 -16.09 -7.50 8.95
C HIS A 56 -14.78 -6.77 8.71
N SER A 57 -14.07 -7.03 7.61
CA SER A 57 -12.87 -6.29 7.24
C SER A 57 -13.15 -4.79 7.14
N LYS A 58 -14.17 -4.43 6.37
CA LYS A 58 -14.58 -3.03 6.20
C LYS A 58 -15.10 -2.41 7.50
N THR A 59 -15.84 -3.18 8.31
CA THR A 59 -16.38 -2.71 9.59
C THR A 59 -15.25 -2.40 10.56
N LEU A 60 -14.28 -3.30 10.72
CA LEU A 60 -13.14 -3.09 11.63
C LEU A 60 -12.27 -1.92 11.17
N THR A 61 -12.02 -1.80 9.88
CA THR A 61 -11.34 -0.63 9.32
C THR A 61 -12.08 0.65 9.66
N ASN A 62 -13.38 0.73 9.41
CA ASN A 62 -14.17 1.93 9.71
C ASN A 62 -14.20 2.27 11.21
N LEU A 63 -14.27 1.28 12.09
CA LEU A 63 -14.33 1.49 13.53
C LEU A 63 -12.99 1.94 14.11
N LEU A 64 -11.89 1.36 13.66
CA LEU A 64 -10.58 1.55 14.27
C LEU A 64 -9.70 2.55 13.52
N LEU A 65 -9.74 2.58 12.18
CA LEU A 65 -8.94 3.54 11.41
C LEU A 65 -9.60 4.92 11.30
N ASN A 66 -10.92 5.04 11.48
CA ASN A 66 -11.65 6.32 11.39
C ASN A 66 -12.05 6.88 12.78
N ASP A 67 -11.23 6.64 13.80
CA ASP A 67 -11.37 7.18 15.17
C ASP A 67 -12.73 6.90 15.85
N GLN A 68 -13.43 5.82 15.46
CA GLN A 68 -14.69 5.41 16.08
C GLN A 68 -14.49 4.34 17.18
N ILE A 69 -13.42 4.45 17.96
CA ILE A 69 -13.03 3.47 18.98
C ILE A 69 -14.14 3.16 19.99
N LYS A 70 -14.99 4.13 20.32
CA LYS A 70 -16.13 3.90 21.23
C LYS A 70 -17.18 2.95 20.65
N ASP A 71 -17.36 2.97 19.34
CA ASP A 71 -18.30 2.08 18.67
C ASP A 71 -17.71 0.67 18.52
N PHE A 72 -16.39 0.55 18.57
CA PHE A 72 -15.69 -0.74 18.58
C PHE A 72 -15.99 -1.57 19.84
N ASP A 73 -16.07 -0.95 21.01
CA ASP A 73 -16.46 -1.65 22.25
C ASP A 73 -17.88 -2.22 22.14
N THR A 74 -18.79 -1.46 21.54
CA THR A 74 -20.16 -1.93 21.27
C THR A 74 -20.17 -3.05 20.24
N TYR A 75 -19.34 -2.97 19.21
CA TYR A 75 -19.16 -4.02 18.21
C TYR A 75 -18.68 -5.33 18.85
N LEU A 76 -17.66 -5.28 19.70
CA LEU A 76 -17.17 -6.47 20.42
C LEU A 76 -18.27 -7.12 21.26
N GLU A 77 -19.07 -6.31 21.96
CA GLU A 77 -20.17 -6.81 22.79
C GLU A 77 -21.26 -7.46 21.93
N SER A 78 -21.62 -6.86 20.79
CA SER A 78 -22.62 -7.41 19.87
C SER A 78 -22.18 -8.73 19.23
N GLU A 79 -20.93 -8.81 18.76
CA GLU A 79 -20.42 -9.97 18.06
C GLU A 79 -20.14 -11.16 18.99
N PHE A 80 -19.63 -10.91 20.19
CA PHE A 80 -19.19 -11.97 21.11
C PHE A 80 -20.11 -12.19 22.31
N GLY A 81 -21.08 -11.32 22.55
CA GLY A 81 -21.97 -11.39 23.73
C GLY A 81 -22.76 -12.71 23.87
N SER A 82 -23.11 -13.37 22.76
CA SER A 82 -23.88 -14.61 22.72
C SER A 82 -23.08 -15.84 22.29
N GLY A 83 -21.89 -15.67 21.70
CA GLY A 83 -21.14 -16.75 21.01
C GLY A 83 -19.90 -17.27 21.72
N VAL A 84 -19.67 -16.94 23.01
CA VAL A 84 -18.45 -17.30 23.79
C VAL A 84 -18.17 -18.80 23.85
N SER A 85 -19.18 -19.66 23.74
CA SER A 85 -18.99 -21.11 23.83
C SER A 85 -18.39 -21.74 22.59
N GLU A 86 -18.69 -21.22 21.41
CA GLU A 86 -18.15 -21.69 20.12
C GLU A 86 -16.73 -21.17 19.91
N PHE A 87 -16.50 -19.92 20.29
CA PHE A 87 -15.17 -19.30 20.30
C PHE A 87 -14.16 -20.13 21.10
N LYS A 88 -14.56 -20.68 22.27
CA LYS A 88 -13.70 -21.50 23.13
C LYS A 88 -13.19 -22.78 22.48
N LYS A 89 -13.93 -23.38 21.56
CA LYS A 89 -13.59 -24.68 20.97
C LYS A 89 -12.59 -24.56 19.81
N GLY A 90 -12.63 -23.46 19.06
CA GLY A 90 -11.79 -23.27 17.87
C GLY A 90 -10.42 -22.64 18.12
N ILE A 91 -10.27 -21.88 19.21
CA ILE A 91 -9.08 -21.05 19.49
C ILE A 91 -7.78 -21.84 19.69
N THR A 92 -7.85 -23.08 20.20
CA THR A 92 -6.65 -23.79 20.68
C THR A 92 -5.70 -24.22 19.57
N GLU A 93 -6.18 -24.33 18.33
CA GLU A 93 -5.43 -24.91 17.21
C GLU A 93 -4.92 -23.89 16.19
N ILE A 94 -5.27 -22.59 16.32
CA ILE A 94 -4.89 -21.58 15.33
C ILE A 94 -3.46 -21.10 15.58
N ASP A 95 -2.56 -21.41 14.65
CA ASP A 95 -1.25 -20.77 14.54
C ASP A 95 -1.35 -19.56 13.58
N TYR A 96 -1.36 -18.36 14.15
CA TYR A 96 -1.52 -17.13 13.39
C TYR A 96 -0.22 -16.65 12.71
N LYS A 97 0.95 -17.09 13.21
CA LYS A 97 2.25 -16.57 12.70
C LYS A 97 2.45 -16.81 11.20
N PRO A 98 2.22 -18.01 10.63
CA PRO A 98 2.37 -18.25 9.20
C PRO A 98 1.44 -17.39 8.34
N VAL A 99 0.19 -17.17 8.82
CA VAL A 99 -0.81 -16.35 8.10
C VAL A 99 -0.40 -14.89 8.07
N LEU A 100 -0.07 -14.31 9.23
CA LEU A 100 0.39 -12.92 9.31
C LEU A 100 1.73 -12.71 8.60
N GLN A 101 2.64 -13.68 8.68
CA GLN A 101 3.90 -13.61 7.94
C GLN A 101 3.68 -13.50 6.44
N ASP A 102 2.82 -14.34 5.88
CA ASP A 102 2.53 -14.34 4.44
C ASP A 102 1.82 -13.06 4.00
N LEU A 103 0.80 -12.62 4.75
CA LEU A 103 0.06 -11.39 4.45
C LEU A 103 0.97 -10.15 4.52
N LEU A 104 1.72 -9.99 5.59
CA LEU A 104 2.60 -8.83 5.76
C LEU A 104 3.79 -8.87 4.79
N GLN A 105 4.31 -10.07 4.48
CA GLN A 105 5.36 -10.20 3.47
C GLN A 105 4.82 -9.88 2.06
N THR A 106 3.56 -10.21 1.78
CA THR A 106 2.87 -9.80 0.55
C THR A 106 2.64 -8.29 0.51
N ALA A 107 2.30 -7.65 1.64
CA ALA A 107 2.25 -6.19 1.72
C ALA A 107 3.61 -5.56 1.36
N ILE A 108 4.72 -6.05 1.94
CA ILE A 108 6.08 -5.61 1.53
C ILE A 108 6.29 -5.75 0.00
N LEU A 109 5.82 -6.85 -0.61
CA LEU A 109 5.93 -7.05 -2.04
C LEU A 109 5.07 -6.05 -2.84
N ILE A 110 3.88 -5.72 -2.36
CA ILE A 110 3.02 -4.69 -2.97
C ILE A 110 3.75 -3.35 -2.99
N GLU A 111 4.19 -2.85 -1.83
CA GLU A 111 4.93 -1.59 -1.72
C GLU A 111 6.22 -1.60 -2.57
N HIS A 112 6.98 -2.70 -2.52
CA HIS A 112 8.19 -2.85 -3.31
C HIS A 112 7.91 -2.86 -4.82
N SER A 113 6.78 -3.38 -5.27
CA SER A 113 6.47 -3.51 -6.70
C SER A 113 6.02 -2.21 -7.36
N THR A 114 5.68 -1.17 -6.59
CA THR A 114 5.32 0.16 -7.10
C THR A 114 6.56 1.05 -7.30
N ILE A 115 7.58 0.90 -6.46
CA ILE A 115 8.77 1.75 -6.44
C ILE A 115 9.59 1.72 -7.76
N PRO A 116 10.03 0.58 -8.33
CA PRO A 116 10.78 0.56 -9.59
C PRO A 116 10.03 1.16 -10.78
N PRO A 117 8.73 0.95 -11.01
CA PRO A 117 7.95 1.64 -12.03
C PRO A 117 7.97 3.16 -11.89
N TYR A 118 7.71 3.67 -10.66
CA TYR A 118 7.71 5.12 -10.40
C TYR A 118 9.11 5.72 -10.62
N LEU A 119 10.16 5.05 -10.12
CA LEU A 119 11.53 5.49 -10.34
C LEU A 119 11.94 5.42 -11.82
N THR A 120 11.50 4.41 -12.57
CA THR A 120 11.79 4.29 -14.00
C THR A 120 11.18 5.44 -14.78
N ALA A 121 9.91 5.74 -14.56
CA ALA A 121 9.25 6.89 -15.18
C ALA A 121 9.96 8.20 -14.78
N LEU A 122 10.22 8.41 -13.49
CA LEU A 122 10.92 9.59 -12.98
C LEU A 122 12.31 9.78 -13.62
N TYR A 123 13.13 8.74 -13.68
CA TYR A 123 14.48 8.81 -14.21
C TYR A 123 14.53 8.98 -15.74
N SER A 124 13.45 8.59 -16.44
CA SER A 124 13.34 8.79 -17.89
C SER A 124 13.07 10.22 -18.29
N ILE A 125 12.59 11.08 -17.40
CA ILE A 125 12.35 12.51 -17.68
C ILE A 125 13.69 13.20 -17.93
N LYS A 126 13.80 13.89 -19.05
CA LYS A 126 15.02 14.64 -19.42
C LYS A 126 15.25 15.82 -18.48
N ASP A 127 16.52 16.04 -18.12
CA ASP A 127 16.91 17.11 -17.21
C ASP A 127 16.37 18.49 -17.65
N GLY A 128 15.83 19.25 -16.70
CA GLY A 128 15.30 20.58 -16.93
C GLY A 128 13.88 20.63 -17.49
N THR A 129 13.21 19.46 -17.67
CA THR A 129 11.82 19.37 -18.14
C THR A 129 10.91 18.82 -17.06
N ASN A 130 9.59 18.99 -17.20
CA ASN A 130 8.56 18.37 -16.36
C ASN A 130 8.83 18.48 -14.84
N ALA A 131 9.29 19.63 -14.35
CA ALA A 131 9.73 19.79 -12.98
C ALA A 131 8.62 19.44 -11.97
N LEU A 132 7.37 19.87 -12.21
CA LEU A 132 6.24 19.60 -11.33
C LEU A 132 5.85 18.12 -11.35
N ALA A 133 5.70 17.52 -12.52
CA ALA A 133 5.43 16.08 -12.64
C ALA A 133 6.53 15.23 -11.98
N SER A 134 7.81 15.64 -12.15
CA SER A 134 8.94 14.97 -11.48
C SER A 134 8.89 15.08 -9.96
N GLN A 135 8.42 16.21 -9.41
CA GLN A 135 8.23 16.37 -7.97
C GLN A 135 7.13 15.44 -7.46
N ILE A 136 5.99 15.40 -8.16
CA ILE A 136 4.86 14.55 -7.82
C ILE A 136 5.27 13.08 -7.81
N ILE A 137 5.86 12.56 -8.89
CA ILE A 137 6.28 11.15 -8.96
C ILE A 137 7.31 10.81 -7.88
N ARG A 138 8.21 11.75 -7.58
CA ARG A 138 9.23 11.54 -6.55
C ARG A 138 8.64 11.49 -5.16
N SER A 139 7.68 12.38 -4.81
CA SER A 139 7.05 12.36 -3.49
C SER A 139 6.37 11.02 -3.26
N VAL A 140 5.55 10.57 -4.20
CA VAL A 140 4.89 9.26 -4.11
C VAL A 140 5.91 8.12 -3.97
N ALA A 141 6.95 8.07 -4.81
CA ALA A 141 7.95 7.02 -4.71
C ALA A 141 8.68 6.97 -3.35
N VAL A 142 8.83 8.11 -2.69
CA VAL A 142 9.44 8.19 -1.34
C VAL A 142 8.47 7.71 -0.27
N GLU A 143 7.19 8.02 -0.41
CA GLU A 143 6.14 7.54 0.50
C GLU A 143 5.95 6.02 0.40
N GLU A 144 6.04 5.43 -0.81
CA GLU A 144 6.06 3.96 -0.97
C GLU A 144 7.26 3.30 -0.23
N MET A 145 8.42 3.97 -0.22
CA MET A 145 9.56 3.50 0.58
C MET A 145 9.28 3.58 2.10
N LEU A 146 8.53 4.59 2.54
CA LEU A 146 8.07 4.72 3.91
C LEU A 146 7.09 3.60 4.27
N HIS A 147 6.11 3.32 3.40
CA HIS A 147 5.13 2.24 3.58
C HIS A 147 5.82 0.90 3.77
N LEU A 148 6.78 0.56 2.91
CA LEU A 148 7.58 -0.65 3.02
C LEU A 148 8.24 -0.79 4.39
N ILE A 149 8.86 0.29 4.91
CA ILE A 149 9.50 0.30 6.23
C ILE A 149 8.47 0.15 7.35
N MET A 150 7.31 0.79 7.24
CA MET A 150 6.25 0.68 8.23
C MET A 150 5.68 -0.73 8.31
N VAL A 151 5.49 -1.41 7.17
CA VAL A 151 5.11 -2.84 7.16
C VAL A 151 6.17 -3.73 7.82
N CYS A 152 7.46 -3.43 7.59
CA CYS A 152 8.55 -4.10 8.32
C CYS A 152 8.46 -3.87 9.84
N ASN A 153 8.08 -2.68 10.28
CA ASN A 153 7.84 -2.40 11.70
C ASN A 153 6.69 -3.23 12.26
N VAL A 154 5.59 -3.42 11.51
CA VAL A 154 4.49 -4.31 11.94
C VAL A 154 4.98 -5.75 12.11
N LEU A 155 5.74 -6.30 11.16
CA LEU A 155 6.33 -7.63 11.26
C LEU A 155 7.24 -7.76 12.50
N ASN A 156 8.13 -6.80 12.69
CA ASN A 156 9.02 -6.78 13.86
C ASN A 156 8.23 -6.72 15.18
N ALA A 157 7.08 -6.02 15.23
CA ALA A 157 6.25 -5.92 16.43
C ALA A 157 5.63 -7.26 16.85
N ILE A 158 5.34 -8.14 15.90
CA ILE A 158 4.74 -9.46 16.14
C ILE A 158 5.78 -10.60 16.17
N ASP A 159 7.05 -10.26 16.32
CA ASP A 159 8.18 -11.20 16.36
C ASP A 159 8.29 -12.06 15.10
N ILE A 160 8.11 -11.44 13.93
CA ILE A 160 8.34 -12.05 12.63
C ILE A 160 9.40 -11.22 11.88
N GLN A 161 10.43 -11.90 11.37
CA GLN A 161 11.51 -11.24 10.66
C GLN A 161 11.06 -10.78 9.27
N PRO A 162 11.08 -9.46 8.95
CA PRO A 162 10.82 -8.98 7.60
C PRO A 162 11.88 -9.50 6.62
N SER A 163 11.50 -9.70 5.37
CA SER A 163 12.40 -10.11 4.31
C SER A 163 12.24 -9.21 3.08
N VAL A 164 13.28 -8.41 2.78
CA VAL A 164 13.23 -7.42 1.67
C VAL A 164 14.18 -7.82 0.55
N ASN A 165 15.33 -8.40 0.88
CA ASN A 165 16.46 -8.56 -0.04
C ASN A 165 16.63 -9.96 -0.65
N LYS A 166 15.73 -10.92 -0.38
CA LYS A 166 15.80 -12.25 -0.97
C LYS A 166 15.31 -12.25 -2.42
N GLN A 167 15.81 -13.17 -3.23
CA GLN A 167 15.48 -13.26 -4.66
C GLN A 167 13.97 -13.36 -4.91
N GLU A 168 13.25 -14.13 -4.10
CA GLU A 168 11.81 -14.29 -4.18
C GLU A 168 11.02 -12.99 -3.92
N ASN A 169 11.63 -11.99 -3.30
CA ASN A 169 11.01 -10.70 -2.98
C ASN A 169 11.29 -9.61 -4.03
N TYR A 170 11.99 -9.96 -5.12
CA TYR A 170 12.23 -9.03 -6.23
C TYR A 170 11.06 -9.07 -7.21
N PRO A 171 10.37 -7.94 -7.45
CA PRO A 171 9.35 -7.87 -8.47
C PRO A 171 9.91 -8.20 -9.85
N THR A 172 9.18 -8.96 -10.65
CA THR A 172 9.60 -9.33 -12.01
C THR A 172 8.65 -8.71 -13.03
N TYR A 173 9.09 -7.64 -13.68
CA TYR A 173 8.26 -6.85 -14.60
C TYR A 173 8.24 -7.40 -16.03
N PRO A 174 7.09 -7.26 -16.78
CA PRO A 174 5.81 -6.78 -16.26
C PRO A 174 5.15 -7.83 -15.36
N MET A 175 4.42 -7.37 -14.32
CA MET A 175 3.73 -8.25 -13.38
C MET A 175 2.32 -7.73 -13.07
N LYS A 176 1.47 -8.60 -12.55
CA LYS A 176 0.24 -8.20 -11.84
C LYS A 176 0.54 -8.06 -10.36
N LEU A 177 -0.11 -7.14 -9.69
CA LEU A 177 -0.10 -7.11 -8.22
C LEU A 177 -0.70 -8.40 -7.68
N PRO A 178 -0.32 -8.84 -6.46
CA PRO A 178 -0.76 -10.10 -5.87
C PRO A 178 -2.21 -10.02 -5.34
N MET A 179 -3.13 -9.60 -6.21
CA MET A 179 -4.56 -9.45 -5.98
C MET A 179 -5.32 -9.51 -7.31
N ASN A 180 -6.66 -9.40 -7.29
CA ASN A 180 -7.50 -9.49 -8.48
C ASN A 180 -7.50 -8.18 -9.29
N VAL A 181 -6.44 -7.91 -10.00
CA VAL A 181 -6.34 -6.75 -10.90
C VAL A 181 -6.28 -7.17 -12.37
N ASP A 182 -6.89 -6.37 -13.27
CA ASP A 182 -6.89 -6.62 -14.73
C ASP A 182 -5.90 -5.69 -15.47
N PHE A 183 -4.77 -5.41 -14.86
CA PHE A 183 -3.70 -4.64 -15.48
C PHE A 183 -2.34 -5.17 -15.08
N TYR A 184 -1.31 -4.79 -15.85
CA TYR A 184 0.08 -5.10 -15.56
C TYR A 184 0.83 -3.85 -15.14
N VAL A 185 1.71 -4.03 -14.17
CA VAL A 185 2.70 -3.03 -13.74
C VAL A 185 4.00 -3.33 -14.45
N GLY A 186 4.59 -2.32 -15.07
CA GLY A 186 5.81 -2.47 -15.86
C GLY A 186 6.81 -1.34 -15.67
N LEU A 187 8.05 -1.58 -16.13
CA LEU A 187 9.11 -0.57 -16.19
C LEU A 187 8.96 0.21 -17.50
N GLU A 188 8.39 1.40 -17.45
CA GLU A 188 8.11 2.23 -18.60
C GLU A 188 8.65 3.64 -18.44
N THR A 189 8.87 4.32 -19.59
CA THR A 189 9.23 5.72 -19.58
C THR A 189 8.06 6.58 -19.12
N PHE A 190 8.34 7.80 -18.68
CA PHE A 190 7.33 8.81 -18.40
C PHE A 190 6.47 9.05 -19.64
N SER A 191 5.19 8.77 -19.52
CA SER A 191 4.18 8.87 -20.58
C SER A 191 2.79 8.91 -19.96
N SER A 192 1.79 9.30 -20.74
CA SER A 192 0.39 9.20 -20.29
C SER A 192 -0.02 7.77 -19.94
N ASN A 193 0.56 6.76 -20.62
CA ASN A 193 0.29 5.35 -20.33
C ASN A 193 0.87 4.92 -18.97
N SER A 194 2.12 5.26 -18.68
CA SER A 194 2.71 4.93 -17.37
C SER A 194 1.98 5.63 -16.22
N ILE A 195 1.60 6.90 -16.39
CA ILE A 195 0.80 7.61 -15.38
C ILE A 195 -0.60 7.00 -15.24
N ALA A 196 -1.25 6.55 -16.32
CA ALA A 196 -2.53 5.83 -16.23
C ALA A 196 -2.39 4.52 -15.45
N THR A 197 -1.26 3.81 -15.60
CA THR A 197 -0.95 2.63 -14.80
C THR A 197 -0.79 2.99 -13.32
N PHE A 198 -0.11 4.09 -13.00
CA PHE A 198 0.06 4.56 -11.62
C PHE A 198 -1.28 4.94 -10.98
N ILE A 199 -2.17 5.62 -11.72
CA ILE A 199 -3.55 5.87 -11.27
C ILE A 199 -4.29 4.56 -10.99
N ALA A 200 -4.10 3.52 -11.82
CA ALA A 200 -4.74 2.23 -11.60
C ALA A 200 -4.20 1.49 -10.36
N ILE A 201 -2.90 1.62 -10.05
CA ILE A 201 -2.27 1.07 -8.84
C ILE A 201 -2.87 1.71 -7.59
N GLU A 202 -2.95 3.05 -7.56
CA GLU A 202 -3.37 3.84 -6.40
C GLU A 202 -4.89 4.00 -6.28
N SER A 203 -5.66 3.37 -7.15
CA SER A 203 -7.12 3.58 -7.18
C SER A 203 -7.80 3.05 -5.93
N PRO A 204 -8.60 3.88 -5.21
CA PRO A 204 -9.36 3.46 -4.03
C PRO A 204 -10.56 2.54 -4.36
N SER A 205 -10.87 2.37 -5.63
CA SER A 205 -11.90 1.47 -6.14
C SER A 205 -11.46 0.89 -7.47
N GLN A 206 -12.22 -0.06 -8.03
CA GLN A 206 -11.86 -0.64 -9.32
C GLN A 206 -11.60 0.46 -10.37
N PRO A 207 -10.40 0.46 -11.00
CA PRO A 207 -9.99 1.56 -11.85
C PRO A 207 -10.90 1.70 -13.06
N LEU A 208 -11.42 2.89 -13.27
CA LEU A 208 -12.23 3.25 -14.45
C LEU A 208 -11.34 3.52 -15.67
N VAL A 209 -10.07 3.79 -15.47
CA VAL A 209 -9.08 3.94 -16.53
C VAL A 209 -8.49 2.58 -16.81
N LYS A 210 -8.67 2.07 -18.03
CA LYS A 210 -8.02 0.83 -18.45
C LYS A 210 -6.53 1.11 -18.63
N ALA A 211 -5.71 0.57 -17.74
CA ALA A 211 -4.29 0.54 -17.95
C ALA A 211 -3.94 -0.23 -19.25
N PRO A 212 -2.82 0.11 -19.92
CA PRO A 212 -2.42 -0.55 -21.15
C PRO A 212 -2.34 -2.07 -20.96
N LYS A 213 -2.89 -2.82 -21.90
CA LYS A 213 -2.72 -4.28 -21.95
C LYS A 213 -1.43 -4.58 -22.72
N TYR A 214 -0.53 -5.30 -22.09
CA TYR A 214 0.62 -5.85 -22.80
C TYR A 214 0.22 -7.10 -23.59
N ASP A 215 0.57 -7.17 -24.88
CA ASP A 215 0.31 -8.32 -25.75
C ASP A 215 1.16 -9.55 -25.45
N HIS A 216 1.97 -9.53 -24.40
CA HIS A 216 2.83 -10.64 -24.02
C HIS A 216 2.24 -11.40 -22.83
N GLU A 217 2.21 -12.72 -22.94
CA GLU A 217 2.02 -13.60 -21.79
C GLU A 217 3.07 -13.25 -20.74
N ALA A 218 2.66 -12.46 -19.75
CA ALA A 218 3.50 -12.21 -18.60
C ALA A 218 3.72 -13.54 -17.90
N ASN A 219 4.97 -13.91 -17.71
CA ASN A 219 5.32 -14.93 -16.73
C ASN A 219 4.75 -14.45 -15.39
N THR A 220 3.60 -15.01 -15.03
CA THR A 220 3.10 -14.86 -13.67
C THR A 220 4.22 -15.27 -12.75
N SER A 221 4.64 -14.34 -11.86
CA SER A 221 5.73 -14.63 -10.94
C SER A 221 5.46 -15.98 -10.27
N ALA A 222 6.47 -16.80 -10.11
CA ALA A 222 6.39 -18.14 -9.52
C ALA A 222 5.81 -18.13 -8.07
N LEU A 223 5.65 -16.95 -7.47
CA LEU A 223 5.05 -16.73 -6.15
C LEU A 223 3.56 -17.09 -6.11
N TYR A 224 2.84 -16.96 -7.22
CA TYR A 224 1.43 -17.36 -7.31
C TYR A 224 1.23 -18.28 -8.51
N SER A 225 1.85 -19.48 -8.47
CA SER A 225 1.48 -20.55 -9.38
C SER A 225 0.00 -20.82 -9.21
N GLN A 226 -0.76 -20.71 -10.30
CA GLN A 226 -2.17 -21.07 -10.40
C GLN A 226 -2.43 -22.44 -9.77
N ARG A 227 -2.71 -22.46 -8.50
CA ARG A 227 -3.51 -23.53 -7.90
C ARG A 227 -4.86 -22.89 -7.61
N THR A 228 -5.82 -23.17 -8.47
CA THR A 228 -7.22 -23.15 -8.08
C THR A 228 -7.34 -24.13 -6.92
N ALA A 229 -7.08 -23.68 -5.71
CA ALA A 229 -7.38 -24.44 -4.53
C ALA A 229 -8.89 -24.58 -4.48
N VAL A 230 -9.36 -25.82 -4.55
CA VAL A 230 -10.74 -26.14 -4.16
C VAL A 230 -10.83 -25.71 -2.70
N LEU A 231 -11.64 -24.68 -2.42
CA LEU A 231 -11.87 -24.21 -1.07
C LEU A 231 -12.55 -25.37 -0.31
N GLU A 232 -11.76 -26.12 0.45
CA GLU A 232 -12.26 -27.08 1.40
C GLU A 232 -12.70 -26.36 2.68
N ASN A 233 -13.56 -26.97 3.49
CA ASN A 233 -14.28 -26.41 4.64
C ASN A 233 -13.40 -25.87 5.80
N ASN A 234 -12.15 -25.47 5.55
CA ASN A 234 -11.27 -24.88 6.55
C ASN A 234 -10.75 -23.53 6.02
N PHE A 235 -11.53 -22.48 6.21
CA PHE A 235 -11.29 -21.13 5.68
C PHE A 235 -10.07 -20.41 6.28
N TRP A 236 -9.46 -20.97 7.31
CA TRP A 236 -8.27 -20.42 7.98
C TRP A 236 -6.96 -20.95 7.41
N THR A 237 -7.01 -21.78 6.39
CA THR A 237 -5.77 -22.18 5.73
C THR A 237 -5.19 -21.04 4.90
N LEU A 238 -3.87 -20.98 4.87
CA LEU A 238 -3.13 -20.01 4.08
C LEU A 238 -3.55 -20.04 2.59
N GLU A 239 -3.83 -21.23 2.06
CA GLU A 239 -4.26 -21.45 0.69
C GLU A 239 -5.63 -20.81 0.42
N ASN A 240 -6.59 -20.97 1.32
CA ASN A 240 -7.94 -20.41 1.18
C ASN A 240 -7.92 -18.88 1.28
N MET A 241 -7.12 -18.34 2.19
CA MET A 241 -6.94 -16.90 2.31
C MET A 241 -6.30 -16.29 1.05
N LYS A 242 -5.25 -16.92 0.50
CA LYS A 242 -4.65 -16.50 -0.77
C LYS A 242 -5.65 -16.56 -1.93
N ALA A 243 -6.42 -17.63 -2.02
CA ALA A 243 -7.47 -17.75 -3.03
C ALA A 243 -8.53 -16.64 -2.89
N PHE A 244 -8.93 -16.32 -1.65
CA PHE A 244 -9.85 -15.20 -1.39
C PHE A 244 -9.28 -13.87 -1.91
N ILE A 245 -8.03 -13.54 -1.56
CA ILE A 245 -7.38 -12.29 -1.99
C ILE A 245 -7.30 -12.23 -3.51
N MET A 246 -6.84 -13.29 -4.15
CA MET A 246 -6.69 -13.35 -5.62
C MET A 246 -8.02 -13.28 -6.38
N GLU A 247 -9.13 -13.67 -5.77
CA GLU A 247 -10.45 -13.65 -6.41
C GLU A 247 -11.27 -12.40 -6.05
N ASN A 248 -11.07 -11.80 -4.88
CA ASN A 248 -12.02 -10.84 -4.31
C ASN A 248 -11.42 -9.49 -3.90
N VAL A 249 -10.11 -9.34 -3.86
CA VAL A 249 -9.43 -8.09 -3.50
C VAL A 249 -8.93 -7.41 -4.76
N HIS A 250 -9.35 -6.17 -5.01
CA HIS A 250 -9.14 -5.48 -6.29
C HIS A 250 -8.26 -4.24 -6.16
N THR A 251 -8.06 -3.74 -4.93
CA THR A 251 -7.27 -2.54 -4.66
C THR A 251 -6.28 -2.77 -3.51
N ILE A 252 -5.26 -1.94 -3.43
CA ILE A 252 -4.29 -1.97 -2.33
C ILE A 252 -5.01 -1.69 -1.00
N GLY A 253 -5.94 -0.73 -0.96
CA GLY A 253 -6.70 -0.43 0.24
C GLY A 253 -7.59 -1.59 0.71
N GLU A 254 -8.27 -2.30 -0.20
CA GLU A 254 -8.99 -3.53 0.15
C GLU A 254 -8.05 -4.61 0.69
N TYR A 255 -6.82 -4.70 0.17
CA TYR A 255 -5.81 -5.60 0.70
C TYR A 255 -5.46 -5.27 2.15
N TYR A 256 -5.24 -3.99 2.45
CA TYR A 256 -4.97 -3.54 3.81
C TYR A 256 -6.17 -3.72 4.75
N ASP A 257 -7.41 -3.61 4.27
CA ASP A 257 -8.60 -3.91 5.08
C ASP A 257 -8.63 -5.39 5.51
N VAL A 258 -8.33 -6.30 4.58
CA VAL A 258 -8.25 -7.74 4.87
C VAL A 258 -7.08 -8.05 5.81
N LEU A 259 -5.91 -7.48 5.57
CA LEU A 259 -4.74 -7.65 6.44
C LEU A 259 -5.03 -7.13 7.85
N PHE A 260 -5.66 -5.97 7.98
CA PHE A 260 -6.04 -5.38 9.26
C PHE A 260 -7.03 -6.26 10.02
N PHE A 261 -8.04 -6.79 9.33
CA PHE A 261 -8.97 -7.76 9.89
C PHE A 261 -8.24 -8.94 10.55
N TYR A 262 -7.29 -9.57 9.85
CA TYR A 262 -6.55 -10.69 10.40
C TYR A 262 -5.71 -10.30 11.62
N ILE A 263 -5.07 -9.13 11.60
CA ILE A 263 -4.30 -8.64 12.76
C ILE A 263 -5.21 -8.46 13.98
N VAL A 264 -6.36 -7.80 13.82
CA VAL A 264 -7.30 -7.55 14.92
C VAL A 264 -7.87 -8.87 15.46
N VAL A 265 -8.29 -9.77 14.58
CA VAL A 265 -8.84 -11.07 14.98
C VAL A 265 -7.80 -11.92 15.73
N PHE A 266 -6.58 -11.98 15.23
CA PHE A 266 -5.51 -12.73 15.91
C PHE A 266 -5.09 -12.08 17.23
N GLN A 267 -5.17 -10.77 17.34
CA GLN A 267 -4.99 -10.06 18.61
C GLN A 267 -6.09 -10.43 19.61
N ILE A 268 -7.37 -10.49 19.20
CA ILE A 268 -8.48 -10.94 20.04
C ILE A 268 -8.26 -12.38 20.52
N ILE A 269 -7.86 -13.25 19.61
CA ILE A 269 -7.57 -14.66 19.92
C ILE A 269 -6.39 -14.79 20.91
N ALA A 270 -5.31 -14.05 20.68
CA ALA A 270 -4.14 -14.06 21.55
C ALA A 270 -4.46 -13.52 22.95
N TYR A 271 -5.21 -12.40 22.99
CA TYR A 271 -5.70 -11.84 24.26
C TYR A 271 -6.53 -12.87 25.03
N TYR A 272 -7.45 -13.57 24.35
CA TYR A 272 -8.25 -14.62 25.00
C TYR A 272 -7.40 -15.78 25.52
N LYS A 273 -6.40 -16.23 24.77
CA LYS A 273 -5.46 -17.29 25.21
C LYS A 273 -4.70 -16.87 26.48
N GLU A 274 -4.32 -15.61 26.57
CA GLU A 274 -3.57 -15.07 27.71
C GLU A 274 -4.44 -14.87 28.96
N HIS A 275 -5.67 -14.33 28.80
CA HIS A 275 -6.51 -13.86 29.91
C HIS A 275 -7.70 -14.77 30.23
N GLY A 276 -8.02 -15.76 29.39
CA GLY A 276 -9.20 -16.64 29.54
C GLY A 276 -10.56 -15.94 29.38
N LYS A 277 -10.56 -14.68 28.91
CA LYS A 277 -11.74 -13.86 28.64
C LYS A 277 -11.54 -13.05 27.37
N LEU A 278 -12.64 -12.66 26.71
CA LEU A 278 -12.59 -11.73 25.59
C LEU A 278 -12.32 -10.31 26.07
N PRO A 279 -11.64 -9.48 25.25
CA PRO A 279 -11.50 -8.06 25.55
C PRO A 279 -12.88 -7.38 25.47
N LYS A 280 -13.11 -6.39 26.31
CA LYS A 280 -14.36 -5.60 26.33
C LYS A 280 -14.15 -4.19 25.84
N THR A 281 -12.90 -3.71 25.83
CA THR A 281 -12.54 -2.38 25.39
C THR A 281 -11.32 -2.43 24.48
N PHE A 282 -11.15 -1.37 23.71
CA PHE A 282 -9.94 -1.19 22.90
C PHE A 282 -8.68 -1.16 23.79
N GLU A 283 -8.75 -0.55 24.94
CA GLU A 283 -7.62 -0.47 25.88
C GLU A 283 -7.17 -1.86 26.32
N GLU A 284 -8.10 -2.77 26.62
CA GLU A 284 -7.78 -4.17 26.93
C GLU A 284 -7.13 -4.86 25.72
N LEU A 285 -7.66 -4.64 24.50
CA LEU A 285 -7.15 -5.24 23.28
C LEU A 285 -5.77 -4.68 22.88
N ASN A 286 -5.48 -3.45 23.25
CA ASN A 286 -4.21 -2.77 22.91
C ASN A 286 -3.04 -3.18 23.82
N THR A 287 -3.11 -4.32 24.48
CA THR A 287 -2.08 -4.81 25.41
C THR A 287 -1.72 -6.27 25.12
N GLY A 288 -0.42 -6.60 25.16
CA GLY A 288 0.06 -7.99 25.03
C GLY A 288 -0.35 -8.68 23.72
N GLY A 289 -0.79 -9.92 23.80
CA GLY A 289 -1.30 -10.71 22.68
C GLY A 289 -0.23 -11.05 21.65
N ILE A 290 -0.44 -10.68 20.38
CA ILE A 290 0.51 -11.00 19.30
C ILE A 290 1.75 -10.10 19.30
N PHE A 291 1.74 -8.97 20.00
CA PHE A 291 2.83 -7.98 20.01
C PHE A 291 3.93 -8.39 20.99
N THR A 292 4.77 -9.32 20.55
CA THR A 292 5.85 -9.93 21.38
C THR A 292 7.25 -9.62 20.87
N GLY A 293 7.36 -8.77 19.86
CA GLY A 293 8.62 -8.48 19.17
C GLY A 293 9.57 -7.57 19.93
N ASP A 294 10.82 -7.53 19.49
CA ASP A 294 11.85 -6.67 20.06
C ASP A 294 11.72 -5.22 19.52
N SER A 295 11.32 -4.30 20.39
CA SER A 295 11.18 -2.88 20.04
C SER A 295 12.49 -2.22 19.56
N LYS A 296 13.66 -2.84 19.80
CA LYS A 296 14.95 -2.37 19.27
C LYS A 296 15.10 -2.57 17.77
N LYS A 297 14.31 -3.44 17.16
CA LYS A 297 14.28 -3.63 15.71
C LYS A 297 13.38 -2.61 14.98
N GLN A 298 12.56 -1.88 15.72
CA GLN A 298 11.68 -0.85 15.16
C GLN A 298 12.51 0.31 14.60
N ILE A 299 12.31 0.66 13.34
CA ILE A 299 12.80 1.92 12.81
C ILE A 299 11.90 3.03 13.35
N ARG A 300 12.51 4.03 13.97
CA ARG A 300 11.83 5.12 14.66
C ARG A 300 11.86 6.41 13.83
N PRO A 301 10.93 7.36 14.06
CA PRO A 301 10.89 8.63 13.35
C PRO A 301 12.23 9.36 13.26
N GLU A 302 13.04 9.31 14.34
CA GLU A 302 14.34 9.98 14.41
C GLU A 302 15.39 9.34 13.50
N GLN A 303 15.16 8.14 13.01
CA GLN A 303 16.05 7.38 12.12
C GLN A 303 15.60 7.47 10.65
N TYR A 304 14.44 8.04 10.40
CA TYR A 304 13.89 8.28 9.07
C TYR A 304 14.07 9.76 8.71
N TYR A 305 14.62 10.04 7.54
CA TYR A 305 15.06 11.37 7.15
C TYR A 305 13.94 12.32 6.68
N GLY A 306 12.70 12.04 7.05
CA GLY A 306 11.59 12.98 6.97
C GLY A 306 11.24 13.46 5.57
N SER A 307 11.31 12.59 4.58
CA SER A 307 10.93 12.90 3.21
C SER A 307 9.68 12.13 2.81
N GLY A 308 8.50 12.62 3.20
CA GLY A 308 7.20 12.05 2.91
C GLY A 308 6.60 11.35 4.11
N GLY A 309 5.47 11.85 4.57
CA GLY A 309 4.67 11.23 5.58
C GLY A 309 5.32 11.09 6.96
N LYS A 310 4.65 10.37 7.82
CA LYS A 310 5.05 10.17 9.20
C LYS A 310 5.34 8.69 9.48
N LEU A 311 6.58 8.38 9.77
CA LEU A 311 6.96 7.03 10.19
C LEU A 311 6.39 6.72 11.58
N HIS A 312 5.75 5.56 11.71
CA HIS A 312 5.25 5.04 12.97
C HIS A 312 6.03 3.81 13.43
N SER A 313 6.43 3.78 14.71
CA SER A 313 6.88 2.57 15.37
C SER A 313 5.68 1.81 15.94
N VAL A 314 5.78 0.47 15.99
CA VAL A 314 4.67 -0.40 16.38
C VAL A 314 5.06 -1.19 17.63
N GLU A 315 4.36 -0.96 18.73
CA GLU A 315 4.54 -1.72 19.98
C GLU A 315 3.25 -2.43 20.43
N ALA A 316 2.10 -2.03 19.85
CA ALA A 316 0.77 -2.55 20.15
C ALA A 316 -0.18 -2.29 18.97
N LEU A 317 -1.46 -2.68 19.09
CA LEU A 317 -2.47 -2.50 18.05
C LEU A 317 -2.64 -1.03 17.62
N ALA A 318 -2.54 -0.08 18.55
CA ALA A 318 -2.60 1.35 18.22
C ALA A 318 -1.49 1.78 17.24
N GLY A 319 -0.30 1.19 17.33
CA GLY A 319 0.78 1.43 16.38
C GLY A 319 0.45 0.89 14.97
N VAL A 320 -0.21 -0.27 14.88
CA VAL A 320 -0.70 -0.82 13.60
C VAL A 320 -1.76 0.10 12.99
N ILE A 321 -2.69 0.58 13.82
CA ILE A 321 -3.73 1.55 13.39
C ILE A 321 -3.07 2.77 12.78
N ALA A 322 -2.09 3.38 13.47
CA ALA A 322 -1.39 4.55 12.96
C ALA A 322 -0.65 4.28 11.63
N VAL A 323 0.01 3.11 11.49
CA VAL A 323 0.64 2.70 10.24
C VAL A 323 -0.39 2.59 9.10
N PHE A 324 -1.53 1.96 9.35
CA PHE A 324 -2.51 1.72 8.28
C PHE A 324 -3.31 2.98 7.94
N GLN A 325 -3.53 3.88 8.90
CA GLN A 325 -4.08 5.22 8.64
C GLN A 325 -3.15 6.01 7.72
N GLU A 326 -1.85 5.98 7.98
CA GLU A 326 -0.85 6.65 7.14
C GLU A 326 -0.83 6.07 5.72
N ILE A 327 -0.66 4.76 5.56
CA ILE A 327 -0.58 4.09 4.26
C ILE A 327 -1.86 4.32 3.44
N LYS A 328 -3.03 4.08 4.03
CA LYS A 328 -4.31 4.27 3.33
C LYS A 328 -4.61 5.74 3.05
N GLY A 329 -4.31 6.63 3.98
CA GLY A 329 -4.48 8.06 3.80
C GLY A 329 -3.64 8.60 2.66
N GLN A 330 -2.37 8.21 2.57
CA GLN A 330 -1.48 8.62 1.50
C GLN A 330 -1.86 8.01 0.14
N GLY A 331 -2.28 6.75 0.08
CA GLY A 331 -2.69 6.11 -1.19
C GLY A 331 -4.04 6.60 -1.70
N GLU A 332 -5.08 6.43 -0.92
CA GLU A 332 -6.48 6.61 -1.33
C GLU A 332 -7.10 7.94 -0.91
N GLY A 333 -6.52 8.61 0.09
CA GLY A 333 -7.07 9.77 0.77
C GLY A 333 -7.75 9.41 2.11
N ALA A 334 -7.66 10.33 3.07
CA ALA A 334 -8.23 10.16 4.40
C ALA A 334 -9.70 10.58 4.43
N ASP A 335 -10.54 9.83 5.12
CA ASP A 335 -11.94 10.16 5.44
C ASP A 335 -12.79 10.65 4.26
N ASP A 336 -12.78 9.94 3.13
CA ASP A 336 -13.47 10.35 1.89
C ASP A 336 -12.93 11.70 1.32
N SER A 337 -11.72 12.07 1.68
CA SER A 337 -11.01 13.26 1.21
C SER A 337 -10.05 12.94 0.06
N ILE A 338 -9.71 13.96 -0.72
CA ILE A 338 -8.62 13.85 -1.72
C ILE A 338 -7.24 14.05 -1.08
N PHE A 339 -7.21 14.46 0.19
CA PHE A 339 -6.01 14.80 0.92
C PHE A 339 -5.51 13.60 1.74
N ASP A 340 -4.20 13.50 1.85
CA ASP A 340 -3.53 12.54 2.71
C ASP A 340 -3.39 12.99 4.17
N VAL A 341 -3.81 14.21 4.49
CA VAL A 341 -3.71 14.91 5.78
C VAL A 341 -2.29 15.27 6.22
N ASP A 342 -1.29 14.95 5.44
CA ASP A 342 0.10 15.32 5.74
C ASP A 342 0.44 16.74 5.28
N PRO A 343 1.37 17.42 5.96
CA PRO A 343 1.93 18.67 5.47
C PRO A 343 2.67 18.44 4.15
N SER A 344 2.37 19.23 3.14
CA SER A 344 3.10 19.18 1.88
C SER A 344 4.60 19.36 2.08
N GLN A 345 5.41 18.51 1.45
CA GLN A 345 6.87 18.57 1.52
C GLN A 345 7.47 19.76 0.74
N PHE A 346 6.77 20.24 -0.25
CA PHE A 346 7.31 21.18 -1.23
C PHE A 346 6.60 22.54 -1.22
N GLU A 347 5.43 22.63 -0.61
CA GLU A 347 4.62 23.86 -0.52
C GLU A 347 3.97 23.97 0.88
N GLU A 348 3.51 25.17 1.26
CA GLU A 348 2.68 25.36 2.44
C GLU A 348 1.25 24.84 2.16
N GLY A 349 0.85 23.73 2.77
CA GLY A 349 -0.48 23.17 2.60
C GLY A 349 -0.56 21.70 3.01
N VAL A 350 -1.67 21.08 2.72
CA VAL A 350 -1.90 19.64 2.85
C VAL A 350 -1.65 18.98 1.50
N GLU A 351 -1.00 17.83 1.49
CA GLU A 351 -0.70 17.09 0.27
C GLU A 351 -1.93 16.28 -0.19
N LEU A 352 -2.00 15.99 -1.49
CA LEU A 352 -3.05 15.13 -2.04
C LEU A 352 -2.60 13.66 -1.92
N ALA A 353 -3.56 12.74 -1.79
CA ALA A 353 -3.26 11.33 -1.89
C ALA A 353 -2.70 10.95 -3.27
N HIS A 354 -1.93 9.84 -3.34
CA HIS A 354 -1.20 9.38 -4.52
C HIS A 354 -2.07 9.32 -5.78
N TYR A 355 -3.26 8.73 -5.65
CA TYR A 355 -4.23 8.65 -6.73
C TYR A 355 -4.53 10.00 -7.37
N PHE A 356 -4.76 11.01 -6.55
CA PHE A 356 -5.13 12.35 -7.03
C PHE A 356 -3.91 13.11 -7.58
N ARG A 357 -2.73 12.94 -6.99
CA ARG A 357 -1.47 13.50 -7.53
C ARG A 357 -1.18 12.98 -8.93
N PHE A 358 -1.34 11.67 -9.18
CA PHE A 358 -1.16 11.13 -10.53
C PHE A 358 -2.25 11.58 -11.50
N LYS A 359 -3.48 11.81 -11.05
CA LYS A 359 -4.53 12.41 -11.89
C LYS A 359 -4.20 13.86 -12.30
N GLU A 360 -3.57 14.65 -11.44
CA GLU A 360 -3.10 15.98 -11.80
C GLU A 360 -2.12 15.93 -12.98
N VAL A 361 -1.14 15.03 -12.92
CA VAL A 361 -0.18 14.83 -14.01
C VAL A 361 -0.86 14.34 -15.28
N PHE A 362 -1.77 13.36 -15.17
CA PHE A 362 -2.46 12.75 -16.30
C PHE A 362 -3.35 13.75 -17.06
N HIS A 363 -4.08 14.57 -16.31
CA HIS A 363 -5.00 15.58 -16.87
C HIS A 363 -4.32 16.93 -17.15
N GLU A 364 -3.04 17.09 -16.79
CA GLU A 364 -2.27 18.34 -16.97
C GLU A 364 -2.88 19.54 -16.23
N HIS A 365 -3.61 19.29 -15.14
CA HIS A 365 -4.25 20.29 -14.31
C HIS A 365 -4.12 19.95 -12.83
N PHE A 366 -4.00 20.96 -11.99
CA PHE A 366 -4.13 20.77 -10.54
C PHE A 366 -5.60 20.63 -10.12
N TYR A 367 -5.84 19.92 -9.04
CA TYR A 367 -7.10 20.08 -8.30
C TYR A 367 -7.21 21.53 -7.82
N LEU A 368 -8.42 22.08 -7.72
CA LEU A 368 -8.65 23.50 -7.47
C LEU A 368 -7.77 24.05 -6.35
N GLY A 369 -6.76 24.84 -6.72
CA GLY A 369 -5.83 25.43 -5.77
C GLY A 369 -6.45 26.56 -4.98
N GLY A 370 -6.40 26.47 -3.65
CA GLY A 370 -6.66 27.56 -2.72
C GLY A 370 -8.08 27.69 -2.17
N ASN A 371 -9.08 27.04 -2.74
CA ASN A 371 -10.37 26.80 -2.11
C ASN A 371 -10.58 25.28 -2.15
N TYR A 372 -10.06 24.61 -1.16
CA TYR A 372 -10.19 23.16 -0.93
C TYR A 372 -11.63 22.80 -0.52
N GLU A 373 -12.62 23.23 -1.30
CA GLU A 373 -13.94 22.64 -1.20
C GLU A 373 -13.87 21.33 -2.04
N PRO A 374 -13.89 20.16 -1.40
CA PRO A 374 -13.97 18.92 -2.12
C PRO A 374 -15.19 19.01 -3.05
N PHE A 375 -15.05 18.51 -4.29
CA PHE A 375 -16.19 18.33 -5.18
C PHE A 375 -17.05 17.22 -4.58
N MET A 376 -17.92 17.62 -3.66
CA MET A 376 -18.87 16.70 -3.05
C MET A 376 -20.01 16.47 -4.03
N ASP A 377 -20.37 15.23 -4.25
CA ASP A 377 -21.64 14.89 -4.89
C ASP A 377 -22.81 15.25 -3.93
N GLU A 378 -24.05 15.08 -4.40
CA GLU A 378 -25.24 15.33 -3.59
C GLU A 378 -25.34 14.49 -2.30
N ASN A 379 -24.51 13.45 -2.16
CA ASN A 379 -24.39 12.59 -0.98
C ASN A 379 -23.21 12.98 -0.07
N GLY A 380 -22.46 14.03 -0.44
CA GLY A 380 -21.27 14.46 0.28
C GLY A 380 -20.06 13.59 0.06
N MET A 381 -20.04 12.80 -1.03
CA MET A 381 -18.91 12.00 -1.45
C MET A 381 -18.28 12.55 -2.71
N MET A 382 -16.96 12.60 -2.76
CA MET A 382 -16.27 12.98 -3.98
C MET A 382 -16.22 11.81 -4.94
N PRO A 383 -16.74 11.97 -6.17
CA PRO A 383 -16.61 10.93 -7.17
C PRO A 383 -15.12 10.70 -7.48
N VAL A 384 -14.66 9.46 -7.32
CA VAL A 384 -13.28 9.02 -7.68
C VAL A 384 -12.93 9.38 -9.13
N THR A 385 -13.95 9.58 -9.98
CA THR A 385 -13.86 9.95 -11.39
C THR A 385 -13.67 11.43 -11.66
N THR A 386 -13.83 12.32 -10.66
CA THR A 386 -13.74 13.77 -10.90
C THR A 386 -12.33 14.15 -11.37
N PRO A 387 -12.18 14.71 -12.58
CA PRO A 387 -10.89 15.18 -13.04
C PRO A 387 -10.49 16.50 -12.35
N PRO A 388 -9.20 16.80 -12.23
CA PRO A 388 -8.74 18.11 -11.80
C PRO A 388 -9.12 19.18 -12.82
N THR A 389 -9.53 20.35 -12.35
CA THR A 389 -10.00 21.48 -13.19
C THR A 389 -9.37 22.82 -12.76
N GLY A 390 -8.30 22.79 -11.98
CA GLY A 390 -7.59 23.96 -11.49
C GLY A 390 -6.61 24.55 -12.50
N LYS A 391 -5.54 25.13 -12.02
CA LYS A 391 -4.49 25.69 -12.87
C LYS A 391 -3.82 24.61 -13.73
N ASP A 392 -3.29 25.02 -14.89
CA ASP A 392 -2.51 24.14 -15.75
C ASP A 392 -1.28 23.60 -15.00
N LEU A 393 -1.07 22.30 -15.12
CA LEU A 393 0.16 21.60 -14.78
C LEU A 393 0.86 21.27 -16.12
N PRO A 394 1.86 22.05 -16.54
CA PRO A 394 2.46 21.85 -17.85
C PRO A 394 3.25 20.54 -17.91
N VAL A 395 2.88 19.66 -18.83
CA VAL A 395 3.54 18.37 -19.10
C VAL A 395 4.01 18.32 -20.54
N ASP A 396 5.28 18.01 -20.76
CA ASP A 396 5.83 17.66 -22.08
C ASP A 396 6.06 16.14 -22.15
N TRP A 397 5.11 15.42 -22.70
CA TRP A 397 5.16 13.97 -22.88
C TRP A 397 6.30 13.49 -23.80
N ASN A 398 6.88 14.38 -24.62
CA ASN A 398 8.00 14.05 -25.50
C ASN A 398 9.37 14.24 -24.82
N ALA A 399 9.39 14.80 -23.62
CA ALA A 399 10.60 15.09 -22.89
C ALA A 399 11.04 13.89 -22.00
N ALA A 400 10.89 12.67 -22.49
CA ALA A 400 11.41 11.45 -21.88
C ALA A 400 12.45 10.77 -22.79
N TYR A 401 13.34 9.97 -22.19
CA TYR A 401 14.23 9.11 -22.96
C TYR A 401 13.44 7.94 -23.55
N PRO A 402 13.63 7.56 -24.83
CA PRO A 402 12.88 6.47 -25.48
C PRO A 402 13.41 5.09 -25.05
N MET A 403 13.24 4.77 -23.78
CA MET A 403 13.72 3.51 -23.22
C MET A 403 12.88 2.31 -23.73
N LYS A 404 13.52 1.15 -23.93
CA LYS A 404 12.83 -0.11 -24.15
C LYS A 404 11.92 -0.42 -22.94
N PRO A 405 10.62 -0.73 -23.11
CA PRO A 405 9.77 -1.12 -22.02
C PRO A 405 10.21 -2.45 -21.38
N ASN A 406 10.15 -2.55 -20.07
CA ASN A 406 10.49 -3.75 -19.29
C ASN A 406 11.85 -4.35 -19.67
N PRO A 407 12.94 -3.57 -19.65
CA PRO A 407 14.24 -4.03 -20.07
C PRO A 407 14.76 -5.14 -19.15
N LYS A 408 15.53 -6.07 -19.70
CA LYS A 408 16.18 -7.16 -18.98
C LYS A 408 17.68 -7.12 -19.20
N MET A 409 18.48 -7.59 -18.25
CA MET A 409 19.92 -7.76 -18.47
C MET A 409 20.21 -8.63 -19.70
N ALA A 410 19.34 -9.60 -19.99
CA ALA A 410 19.44 -10.44 -21.17
C ALA A 410 19.37 -9.65 -22.49
N ASP A 411 18.70 -8.52 -22.53
CA ASP A 411 18.63 -7.65 -23.73
C ASP A 411 19.97 -6.99 -24.06
N TYR A 412 20.90 -6.97 -23.13
CA TYR A 412 22.19 -6.28 -23.25
C TYR A 412 23.37 -7.23 -23.50
N GLN A 413 23.13 -8.55 -23.60
CA GLN A 413 24.20 -9.57 -23.70
C GLN A 413 25.15 -9.38 -24.89
N GLU A 414 24.63 -8.87 -26.02
CA GLU A 414 25.44 -8.61 -27.21
C GLU A 414 26.24 -7.28 -27.14
N ASN A 415 25.97 -6.46 -26.12
CA ASN A 415 26.66 -5.18 -25.87
C ASN A 415 27.31 -5.22 -24.50
N GLU A 416 28.60 -5.58 -24.44
CA GLU A 416 29.35 -5.73 -23.19
C GLU A 416 29.31 -4.46 -22.31
N ALA A 417 29.33 -3.26 -22.91
CA ALA A 417 29.31 -2.02 -22.19
C ALA A 417 27.95 -1.78 -21.50
N LEU A 418 26.85 -2.03 -22.21
CA LEU A 418 25.49 -1.94 -21.64
C LEU A 418 25.26 -3.02 -20.59
N HIS A 419 25.67 -4.25 -20.87
CA HIS A 419 25.55 -5.35 -19.92
C HIS A 419 26.30 -5.05 -18.62
N THR A 420 27.53 -4.53 -18.70
CA THR A 420 28.32 -4.13 -17.53
C THR A 420 27.62 -3.04 -16.73
N GLN A 421 27.05 -2.01 -17.38
CA GLN A 421 26.31 -0.95 -16.71
C GLN A 421 25.04 -1.47 -16.02
N ALA A 422 24.29 -2.37 -16.66
CA ALA A 422 23.12 -3.01 -16.07
C ALA A 422 23.47 -3.89 -14.86
N VAL A 423 24.58 -4.62 -14.93
CA VAL A 423 25.11 -5.39 -13.79
C VAL A 423 25.43 -4.46 -12.63
N GLU A 424 26.12 -3.34 -12.85
CA GLU A 424 26.44 -2.38 -11.78
C GLU A 424 25.20 -1.71 -11.21
N PHE A 425 24.20 -1.39 -12.04
CA PHE A 425 22.90 -0.91 -11.58
C PHE A 425 22.24 -1.93 -10.64
N ASN A 426 22.14 -3.20 -11.04
CA ASN A 426 21.50 -4.23 -10.23
C ASN A 426 22.29 -4.55 -8.96
N LYS A 427 23.63 -4.46 -8.97
CA LYS A 427 24.44 -4.53 -7.75
C LYS A 427 24.13 -3.39 -6.78
N THR A 428 23.95 -2.17 -7.30
CA THR A 428 23.58 -1.01 -6.48
C THR A 428 22.19 -1.18 -5.88
N TYR A 429 21.23 -1.66 -6.69
CA TYR A 429 19.89 -1.99 -6.22
C TYR A 429 19.90 -3.08 -5.15
N ARG A 430 20.68 -4.15 -5.34
CA ARG A 430 20.87 -5.19 -4.33
C ARG A 430 21.44 -4.63 -3.03
N ARG A 431 22.47 -3.76 -3.09
CA ARG A 431 23.05 -3.13 -1.91
C ARG A 431 22.07 -2.22 -1.19
N LEU A 432 21.18 -1.53 -1.92
CA LEU A 432 20.10 -0.75 -1.32
C LEU A 432 19.19 -1.65 -0.49
N LEU A 433 18.72 -2.76 -1.05
CA LEU A 433 17.82 -3.69 -0.34
C LEU A 433 18.53 -4.41 0.81
N ASP A 434 19.82 -4.73 0.68
CA ASP A 434 20.65 -5.28 1.77
C ASP A 434 20.80 -4.28 2.92
N ALA A 435 20.96 -2.99 2.63
CA ALA A 435 21.03 -1.94 3.65
C ALA A 435 19.68 -1.78 4.39
N ILE A 436 18.56 -1.80 3.65
CA ILE A 436 17.22 -1.78 4.25
C ILE A 436 17.00 -3.02 5.11
N GLN A 437 17.34 -4.22 4.61
CA GLN A 437 17.24 -5.46 5.37
C GLN A 437 18.01 -5.39 6.68
N SER A 438 19.27 -4.94 6.64
CA SER A 438 20.10 -4.78 7.83
C SER A 438 19.51 -3.76 8.82
N ALA A 439 18.92 -2.69 8.30
CA ALA A 439 18.28 -1.67 9.15
C ALA A 439 17.07 -2.22 9.90
N VAL A 440 16.17 -2.97 9.21
CA VAL A 440 14.98 -3.57 9.83
C VAL A 440 15.31 -4.76 10.73
N GLU A 441 16.52 -5.29 10.66
CA GLU A 441 17.07 -6.26 11.60
C GLU A 441 17.65 -5.62 12.88
N GLY A 442 17.67 -4.28 12.95
CA GLY A 442 18.11 -3.51 14.11
C GLY A 442 19.43 -2.74 13.92
N ASN A 443 20.10 -2.85 12.77
CA ASN A 443 21.26 -2.04 12.44
C ASN A 443 20.84 -0.75 11.71
N HIS A 444 20.13 0.12 12.40
CA HIS A 444 19.46 1.30 11.84
C HIS A 444 20.40 2.27 11.09
N ARG A 445 21.73 2.25 11.39
CA ARG A 445 22.72 3.08 10.67
C ARG A 445 22.84 2.73 9.19
N GLU A 446 22.46 1.51 8.80
CA GLU A 446 22.48 1.10 7.39
C GLU A 446 21.45 1.86 6.55
N LEU A 447 20.38 2.40 7.18
CA LEU A 447 19.39 3.22 6.48
C LEU A 447 20.01 4.50 5.89
N GLU A 448 21.05 5.07 6.52
CA GLU A 448 21.80 6.21 5.96
C GLU A 448 22.49 5.84 4.64
N LYS A 449 22.96 4.61 4.51
CA LYS A 449 23.61 4.14 3.28
C LYS A 449 22.61 3.98 2.13
N SER A 450 21.35 3.65 2.45
CA SER A 450 20.29 3.50 1.44
C SER A 450 20.12 4.78 0.62
N ILE A 451 20.23 5.96 1.24
CA ILE A 451 20.16 7.27 0.58
C ILE A 451 21.25 7.40 -0.50
N MET A 452 22.49 7.03 -0.19
CA MET A 452 23.59 7.09 -1.16
C MET A 452 23.33 6.14 -2.35
N TYR A 453 22.80 4.94 -2.08
CA TYR A 453 22.46 3.99 -3.14
C TYR A 453 21.32 4.50 -4.03
N MET A 454 20.30 5.18 -3.47
CA MET A 454 19.25 5.79 -4.25
C MET A 454 19.78 6.87 -5.23
N TYR A 455 20.70 7.72 -4.79
CA TYR A 455 21.34 8.69 -5.69
C TYR A 455 22.17 8.01 -6.78
N ALA A 456 22.93 6.97 -6.42
CA ALA A 456 23.71 6.19 -7.40
C ALA A 456 22.82 5.48 -8.42
N LEU A 457 21.68 4.90 -7.99
CA LEU A 457 20.70 4.28 -8.88
C LEU A 457 20.16 5.28 -9.91
N LYS A 458 19.82 6.50 -9.49
CA LYS A 458 19.37 7.56 -10.39
C LYS A 458 20.41 7.84 -11.47
N GLU A 459 21.66 8.06 -11.08
CA GLU A 459 22.75 8.36 -12.02
C GLU A 459 22.96 7.20 -13.00
N GLN A 460 23.02 5.97 -12.50
CA GLN A 460 23.23 4.78 -13.32
C GLN A 460 22.04 4.51 -14.27
N ALA A 461 20.79 4.69 -13.80
CA ALA A 461 19.60 4.57 -14.64
C ALA A 461 19.59 5.60 -15.78
N VAL A 462 19.85 6.87 -15.49
CA VAL A 462 19.91 7.93 -16.51
C VAL A 462 21.04 7.66 -17.51
N ASN A 463 22.18 7.14 -17.06
CA ASN A 463 23.27 6.77 -17.95
C ASN A 463 22.87 5.63 -18.90
N LEU A 464 22.15 4.60 -18.44
CA LEU A 464 21.57 3.55 -19.29
C LEU A 464 20.57 4.15 -20.29
N MET A 465 19.65 4.99 -19.84
CA MET A 465 18.60 5.59 -20.66
C MET A 465 19.13 6.55 -21.75
N LYS A 466 20.37 7.01 -21.64
CA LYS A 466 21.07 7.79 -22.67
C LYS A 466 21.75 6.94 -23.74
N GLN A 467 21.87 5.62 -23.54
CA GLN A 467 22.56 4.71 -24.44
C GLN A 467 21.58 4.07 -25.42
N PRO A 468 21.78 4.19 -26.74
CA PRO A 468 20.94 3.49 -27.71
C PRO A 468 21.10 1.97 -27.57
N LEU A 469 19.97 1.26 -27.51
CA LEU A 469 19.93 -0.20 -27.57
C LEU A 469 19.71 -0.68 -28.99
N ASP A 470 18.82 0.00 -29.72
CA ASP A 470 18.52 -0.26 -31.12
C ASP A 470 18.22 1.08 -31.84
N ALA A 471 17.67 1.00 -33.07
CA ALA A 471 17.36 2.19 -33.88
C ALA A 471 16.21 3.05 -33.31
N GLN A 472 15.43 2.52 -32.37
CA GLN A 472 14.20 3.16 -31.87
C GLN A 472 14.23 3.39 -30.36
N THR A 473 14.93 2.54 -29.60
CA THR A 473 14.92 2.53 -28.16
C THR A 473 16.31 2.61 -27.55
N ASN A 474 16.37 3.18 -26.36
CA ASN A 474 17.54 3.18 -25.49
C ASN A 474 17.45 2.05 -24.46
N ALA A 475 18.59 1.75 -23.82
CA ALA A 475 18.62 0.86 -22.65
C ALA A 475 17.89 1.50 -21.47
N GLY A 476 17.70 0.75 -20.39
CA GLY A 476 17.08 1.21 -19.16
C GLY A 476 17.45 0.36 -17.96
N PRO A 477 17.07 0.79 -16.75
CA PRO A 477 17.30 0.03 -15.51
C PRO A 477 16.44 -1.24 -15.50
N THR A 478 17.01 -2.35 -15.07
CA THR A 478 16.34 -3.65 -15.13
C THR A 478 15.74 -4.12 -13.80
N PHE A 479 16.23 -3.59 -12.68
CA PHE A 479 15.77 -3.93 -11.31
C PHE A 479 15.73 -5.44 -11.04
N GLU A 480 16.69 -6.19 -11.59
CA GLU A 480 16.76 -7.63 -11.45
C GLU A 480 17.65 -8.04 -10.26
N TYR A 481 17.30 -9.17 -9.64
CA TYR A 481 18.14 -9.77 -8.60
C TYR A 481 19.50 -10.19 -9.18
N ILE A 482 20.55 -9.94 -8.42
CA ILE A 482 21.91 -10.38 -8.73
C ILE A 482 22.61 -10.87 -7.46
N ASN A 483 23.42 -11.91 -7.59
CA ASN A 483 24.33 -12.33 -6.51
C ASN A 483 25.52 -11.37 -6.43
N LEU A 484 25.85 -10.89 -5.21
CA LEU A 484 27.01 -10.04 -4.93
C LEU A 484 28.24 -10.88 -4.63
#